data_382118e79c108adb657f35d78c94cd8b
#
_entry.id   382118e79c108adb657f35d78c94cd8b
#
_cell.length_a   1.000
_cell.length_b   1.000
_cell.length_c   1.000
_cell.angle_alpha   90.00
_cell.angle_beta   90.00
_cell.angle_gamma   90.00
#
_symmetry.space_group_name_H-M   'P 1'
#
loop_
_entity.id
_entity.type
_entity.pdbx_description
1 polymer ?
#
loop_
_entity_poly.entity_id
_entity_poly.type
_entity_poly.pdbx_seq_one_letter_code
_entity_poly.pdbx_strand_id
1 'polypeptide(L)'
;MHIQNPDIVHTNQLVSTVLSASTTTLRYPSYMNNDLASMIAPLIPVPKCHFISTAYTPFTSNTSTKVVRKTTVLDVMRRLLQSKNRLVSTNPSKSSCYISILNIIQGDVEPTEVHKSLLRIRERRIAQFIPWGPASIQVALTKKSPYTQTQHRVSGLMMANHTSIAGLFSRTLLQYDRLRKRNAFLDLYKREPMFADGLDEFDDARETVHDLINEYRACENETL
;
A
#
# COMPACT_ATOMS: atom_id res chain seq x y z
N MET A 1 8.13 12.84 -6.90
CA MET A 1 9.34 13.69 -6.91
C MET A 1 9.89 13.70 -8.32
N HIS A 2 10.09 14.89 -8.89
CA HIS A 2 10.86 15.01 -10.14
C HIS A 2 12.31 15.34 -9.76
N ILE A 3 13.05 14.32 -9.32
CA ILE A 3 14.48 14.44 -9.03
C ILE A 3 15.21 13.92 -10.26
N GLN A 4 16.02 14.77 -10.89
CA GLN A 4 16.73 14.42 -12.12
C GLN A 4 17.77 13.31 -11.90
N ASN A 5 18.39 13.25 -10.72
CA ASN A 5 19.32 12.19 -10.34
C ASN A 5 18.95 11.71 -8.91
N PRO A 6 18.17 10.62 -8.78
CA PRO A 6 17.84 10.06 -7.48
C PRO A 6 19.08 9.43 -6.85
N ASP A 7 19.42 9.87 -5.63
CA ASP A 7 20.46 9.28 -4.79
C ASP A 7 19.86 8.41 -3.69
N ILE A 8 20.68 7.59 -3.07
CA ILE A 8 20.31 6.73 -1.91
C ILE A 8 19.71 7.58 -0.78
N VAL A 9 20.24 8.79 -0.57
CA VAL A 9 19.73 9.73 0.43
C VAL A 9 18.25 10.08 0.18
N HIS A 10 17.89 10.35 -1.06
CA HIS A 10 16.50 10.66 -1.44
C HIS A 10 15.58 9.45 -1.25
N THR A 11 16.07 8.25 -1.56
CA THR A 11 15.33 7.01 -1.33
C THR A 11 15.09 6.78 0.15
N ASN A 12 16.13 6.94 0.99
CA ASN A 12 16.02 6.81 2.44
C ASN A 12 15.07 7.84 3.04
N GLN A 13 15.10 9.08 2.55
CA GLN A 13 14.17 10.14 2.98
C GLN A 13 12.72 9.78 2.63
N LEU A 14 12.48 9.21 1.44
CA LEU A 14 11.16 8.73 1.03
C LEU A 14 10.67 7.63 1.98
N VAL A 15 11.47 6.59 2.18
CA VAL A 15 11.14 5.46 3.06
C VAL A 15 10.88 5.94 4.49
N SER A 16 11.75 6.79 5.03
CA SER A 16 11.59 7.37 6.36
C SER A 16 10.29 8.17 6.50
N THR A 17 9.94 8.97 5.48
CA THR A 17 8.69 9.75 5.48
C THR A 17 7.48 8.83 5.52
N VAL A 18 7.47 7.76 4.74
CA VAL A 18 6.35 6.82 4.69
C VAL A 18 6.23 6.03 5.99
N LEU A 19 7.34 5.52 6.53
CA LEU A 19 7.36 4.82 7.83
C LEU A 19 6.91 5.75 8.97
N SER A 20 7.36 6.99 8.97
CA SER A 20 6.90 8.00 9.93
C SER A 20 5.40 8.27 9.81
N ALA A 21 4.87 8.38 8.59
CA ALA A 21 3.44 8.60 8.36
C ALA A 21 2.58 7.39 8.75
N SER A 22 3.04 6.16 8.50
CA SER A 22 2.32 4.93 8.87
C SER A 22 2.17 4.72 10.37
N THR A 23 3.14 5.18 11.14
CA THR A 23 3.15 5.08 12.61
C THR A 23 2.65 6.34 13.32
N THR A 24 2.14 7.32 12.58
CA THR A 24 1.74 8.61 13.17
C THR A 24 0.62 8.46 14.17
N THR A 25 -0.38 7.63 13.91
CA THR A 25 -1.51 7.37 14.81
C THR A 25 -1.09 6.72 16.11
N LEU A 26 -0.02 5.91 16.09
CA LEU A 26 0.54 5.28 17.29
C LEU A 26 1.31 6.29 18.17
N ARG A 27 2.05 7.20 17.53
CA ARG A 27 2.88 8.20 18.22
C ARG A 27 2.09 9.42 18.68
N TYR A 28 1.07 9.80 17.93
CA TYR A 28 0.18 10.92 18.22
C TYR A 28 -1.27 10.40 18.21
N PRO A 29 -1.73 9.87 19.35
CA PRO A 29 -3.04 9.25 19.47
C PRO A 29 -4.17 10.19 19.01
N SER A 30 -5.12 9.63 18.29
CA SER A 30 -6.33 10.27 17.83
C SER A 30 -7.55 9.56 18.43
N TYR A 31 -8.74 9.83 17.93
CA TYR A 31 -9.97 9.18 18.39
C TYR A 31 -10.05 7.69 18.04
N MET A 32 -9.40 7.28 16.94
CA MET A 32 -9.47 5.91 16.42
C MET A 32 -8.10 5.48 15.87
N ASN A 33 -7.89 4.15 15.76
CA ASN A 33 -6.69 3.55 15.16
C ASN A 33 -5.39 3.93 15.90
N ASN A 34 -5.39 3.83 17.23
CA ASN A 34 -4.26 4.18 18.07
C ASN A 34 -3.33 3.00 18.36
N ASP A 35 -3.65 1.81 17.89
CA ASP A 35 -2.87 0.59 18.00
C ASP A 35 -2.78 -0.14 16.65
N LEU A 36 -1.78 -1.02 16.51
CA LEU A 36 -1.58 -1.77 15.27
C LEU A 36 -2.74 -2.72 14.98
N ALA A 37 -3.33 -3.33 16.01
CA ALA A 37 -4.43 -4.25 15.83
C ALA A 37 -5.66 -3.56 15.24
N SER A 38 -6.03 -2.40 15.74
CA SER A 38 -7.16 -1.62 15.23
C SER A 38 -6.94 -1.09 13.82
N MET A 39 -5.68 -0.88 13.41
CA MET A 39 -5.33 -0.47 12.05
C MET A 39 -5.37 -1.63 11.06
N ILE A 40 -4.86 -2.80 11.47
CA ILE A 40 -4.68 -3.96 10.58
C ILE A 40 -5.98 -4.74 10.42
N ALA A 41 -6.75 -4.92 11.49
CA ALA A 41 -7.97 -5.72 11.47
C ALA A 41 -8.95 -5.35 10.33
N PRO A 42 -9.29 -4.08 10.10
CA PRO A 42 -10.17 -3.71 9.00
C PRO A 42 -9.51 -3.80 7.60
N LEU A 43 -8.16 -3.82 7.53
CA LEU A 43 -7.43 -3.91 6.28
C LEU A 43 -7.31 -5.36 5.77
N ILE A 44 -7.37 -6.35 6.66
CA ILE A 44 -7.17 -7.76 6.34
C ILE A 44 -8.41 -8.58 6.73
N PRO A 45 -9.53 -8.44 6.01
CA PRO A 45 -10.72 -9.26 6.28
C PRO A 45 -10.53 -10.73 5.91
N VAL A 46 -9.65 -11.01 4.95
CA VAL A 46 -9.28 -12.36 4.50
C VAL A 46 -7.83 -12.64 4.91
N PRO A 47 -7.55 -13.61 5.80
CA PRO A 47 -6.21 -13.83 6.35
C PRO A 47 -5.12 -14.09 5.31
N LYS A 48 -5.44 -14.77 4.21
CA LYS A 48 -4.50 -15.01 3.12
C LYS A 48 -4.16 -13.73 2.35
N CYS A 49 -5.10 -12.80 2.20
CA CYS A 49 -4.92 -11.54 1.48
C CYS A 49 -4.40 -10.44 2.41
N HIS A 50 -3.15 -10.55 2.87
CA HIS A 50 -2.57 -9.68 3.91
C HIS A 50 -1.51 -8.68 3.41
N PHE A 51 -1.27 -8.58 2.12
CA PHE A 51 -0.29 -7.65 1.56
C PHE A 51 -0.88 -6.26 1.36
N ILE A 52 -0.39 -5.31 2.16
CA ILE A 52 -0.86 -3.93 2.16
C ILE A 52 0.05 -3.08 1.28
N SER A 53 -0.53 -2.41 0.30
CA SER A 53 0.15 -1.40 -0.52
C SER A 53 -0.02 -0.02 0.09
N THR A 54 1.04 0.79 0.05
CA THR A 54 1.04 2.15 0.58
C THR A 54 1.12 3.18 -0.53
N ALA A 55 0.45 4.32 -0.31
CA ALA A 55 0.57 5.51 -1.14
C ALA A 55 0.69 6.73 -0.23
N TYR A 56 1.48 7.72 -0.63
CA TYR A 56 1.69 8.95 0.14
C TYR A 56 1.58 10.19 -0.75
N THR A 57 1.05 11.26 -0.19
CA THR A 57 0.98 12.56 -0.86
C THR A 57 0.85 13.70 0.18
N PRO A 58 1.42 14.88 -0.07
CA PRO A 58 2.31 15.24 -1.17
C PRO A 58 3.76 14.84 -0.90
N PHE A 59 4.48 14.47 -1.95
CA PHE A 59 5.93 14.35 -1.89
C PHE A 59 6.57 15.66 -2.34
N THR A 60 7.29 16.31 -1.45
CA THR A 60 8.14 17.45 -1.78
C THR A 60 9.57 17.17 -1.40
N SER A 61 10.49 17.41 -2.30
CA SER A 61 11.90 17.55 -1.95
C SER A 61 12.09 18.93 -1.32
N ASN A 62 12.87 19.01 -0.24
CA ASN A 62 13.17 20.25 0.48
C ASN A 62 13.83 21.35 -0.37
N THR A 63 14.21 21.04 -1.60
CA THR A 63 14.97 21.93 -2.49
C THR A 63 14.13 22.66 -3.54
N SER A 64 12.88 22.34 -3.74
CA SER A 64 12.10 22.95 -4.82
C SER A 64 10.81 23.59 -4.35
N THR A 65 10.81 24.89 -4.45
CA THR A 65 9.72 25.79 -4.81
C THR A 65 8.87 26.40 -3.71
N LYS A 66 8.96 27.71 -3.71
CA LYS A 66 8.17 28.72 -3.00
C LYS A 66 6.65 28.71 -3.26
N VAL A 67 6.12 27.77 -4.01
CA VAL A 67 4.67 27.70 -4.30
C VAL A 67 4.04 26.57 -3.53
N VAL A 68 3.66 26.86 -2.29
CA VAL A 68 2.78 26.00 -1.50
C VAL A 68 1.36 26.10 -2.08
N ARG A 69 0.97 25.16 -2.93
CA ARG A 69 -0.43 25.05 -3.35
C ARG A 69 -1.29 24.68 -2.14
N LYS A 70 -2.36 25.44 -1.92
CA LYS A 70 -3.38 25.07 -0.91
C LYS A 70 -3.93 23.70 -1.27
N THR A 71 -3.54 22.68 -0.53
CA THR A 71 -3.98 21.30 -0.76
C THR A 71 -5.22 21.06 0.09
N THR A 72 -6.34 20.74 -0.56
CA THR A 72 -7.56 20.36 0.14
C THR A 72 -7.54 18.89 0.53
N VAL A 73 -8.35 18.49 1.51
CA VAL A 73 -8.50 17.08 1.91
C VAL A 73 -8.93 16.22 0.73
N LEU A 74 -9.89 16.72 -0.08
CA LEU A 74 -10.35 16.02 -1.27
C LEU A 74 -9.23 15.79 -2.28
N ASP A 75 -8.34 16.78 -2.48
CA ASP A 75 -7.22 16.64 -3.40
C ASP A 75 -6.22 15.60 -2.90
N VAL A 76 -5.95 15.57 -1.59
CA VAL A 76 -5.10 14.55 -0.97
C VAL A 76 -5.69 13.17 -1.19
N MET A 77 -6.96 12.96 -0.84
CA MET A 77 -7.61 11.65 -0.97
C MET A 77 -7.69 11.18 -2.43
N ARG A 78 -7.96 12.07 -3.39
CA ARG A 78 -7.93 11.74 -4.82
C ARG A 78 -6.54 11.36 -5.31
N ARG A 79 -5.50 12.07 -4.85
CA ARG A 79 -4.13 11.77 -5.23
C ARG A 79 -3.66 10.44 -4.67
N LEU A 80 -4.07 10.06 -3.45
CA LEU A 80 -3.75 8.78 -2.85
C LEU A 80 -4.25 7.60 -3.70
N LEU A 81 -5.41 7.73 -4.34
CA LEU A 81 -5.97 6.71 -5.22
C LEU A 81 -5.27 6.60 -6.58
N GLN A 82 -4.46 7.60 -6.96
CA GLN A 82 -3.73 7.57 -8.24
C GLN A 82 -2.54 6.61 -8.18
N SER A 83 -2.38 5.80 -9.23
CA SER A 83 -1.29 4.80 -9.33
C SER A 83 0.11 5.39 -9.17
N LYS A 84 0.34 6.62 -9.67
CA LYS A 84 1.63 7.32 -9.56
C LYS A 84 2.08 7.65 -8.14
N ASN A 85 1.17 7.66 -7.17
CA ASN A 85 1.48 7.94 -5.77
C ASN A 85 1.63 6.66 -4.93
N ARG A 86 1.40 5.49 -5.53
CA ARG A 86 1.64 4.20 -4.89
C ARG A 86 3.15 3.94 -4.84
N LEU A 87 3.58 3.33 -3.75
CA LEU A 87 4.98 2.96 -3.54
C LEU A 87 5.32 1.60 -4.13
N VAL A 88 4.31 0.78 -4.34
CA VAL A 88 4.45 -0.54 -4.96
C VAL A 88 4.12 -0.42 -6.45
N SER A 89 5.06 -0.83 -7.30
CA SER A 89 4.88 -0.85 -8.75
C SER A 89 4.03 -2.04 -9.18
N THR A 90 2.72 -1.87 -9.13
CA THR A 90 1.74 -2.82 -9.66
C THR A 90 1.02 -2.23 -10.85
N ASN A 91 0.73 -3.05 -11.86
CA ASN A 91 -0.08 -2.67 -12.99
C ASN A 91 -1.49 -3.23 -12.75
N PRO A 92 -2.46 -2.42 -12.28
CA PRO A 92 -3.81 -2.89 -12.06
C PRO A 92 -4.45 -3.29 -13.40
N SER A 93 -5.15 -4.41 -13.43
CA SER A 93 -6.04 -4.81 -14.52
C SER A 93 -7.37 -4.04 -14.42
N LYS A 94 -8.24 -4.20 -15.39
CA LYS A 94 -9.59 -3.63 -15.35
C LYS A 94 -10.46 -4.25 -14.25
N SER A 95 -10.18 -5.51 -13.87
CA SER A 95 -10.87 -6.26 -12.81
C SER A 95 -10.31 -5.94 -11.42
N SER A 96 -9.11 -5.38 -11.34
CA SER A 96 -8.45 -5.14 -10.06
C SER A 96 -9.22 -4.17 -9.19
N CYS A 97 -9.44 -4.54 -7.93
CA CYS A 97 -10.28 -3.81 -6.98
C CYS A 97 -9.63 -3.70 -5.60
N TYR A 98 -10.17 -2.79 -4.80
CA TYR A 98 -9.80 -2.63 -3.39
C TYR A 98 -10.59 -3.59 -2.51
N ILE A 99 -9.91 -4.27 -1.62
CA ILE A 99 -10.53 -5.05 -0.55
C ILE A 99 -10.89 -4.10 0.60
N SER A 100 -9.92 -3.28 1.02
CA SER A 100 -10.10 -2.31 2.10
C SER A 100 -9.10 -1.16 1.96
N ILE A 101 -9.45 0.01 2.47
CA ILE A 101 -8.61 1.21 2.47
C ILE A 101 -8.64 1.86 3.86
N LEU A 102 -7.45 2.19 4.37
CA LEU A 102 -7.27 3.08 5.52
C LEU A 102 -6.45 4.30 5.08
N ASN A 103 -7.03 5.49 5.20
CA ASN A 103 -6.36 6.75 4.95
C ASN A 103 -5.97 7.40 6.28
N ILE A 104 -4.70 7.71 6.47
CA ILE A 104 -4.20 8.49 7.59
C ILE A 104 -3.97 9.91 7.10
N ILE A 105 -4.83 10.84 7.49
CA ILE A 105 -4.75 12.25 7.11
C ILE A 105 -4.11 13.03 8.26
N GLN A 106 -3.00 13.67 7.97
CA GLN A 106 -2.24 14.44 8.94
C GLN A 106 -2.34 15.94 8.65
N GLY A 107 -2.75 16.72 9.63
CA GLY A 107 -2.83 18.17 9.52
C GLY A 107 -4.00 18.75 10.30
N ASP A 108 -4.24 20.04 10.06
CA ASP A 108 -5.39 20.76 10.60
C ASP A 108 -6.58 20.57 9.65
N VAL A 109 -7.41 19.58 9.96
CA VAL A 109 -8.50 19.12 9.10
C VAL A 109 -9.76 18.94 9.93
N GLU A 110 -10.85 19.49 9.46
CA GLU A 110 -12.16 19.27 10.04
C GLU A 110 -12.76 17.94 9.59
N PRO A 111 -13.36 17.15 10.50
CA PRO A 111 -14.04 15.89 10.16
C PRO A 111 -15.11 16.04 9.09
N THR A 112 -15.78 17.20 9.05
CA THR A 112 -16.80 17.53 8.04
C THR A 112 -16.23 17.58 6.62
N GLU A 113 -15.02 18.11 6.44
CA GLU A 113 -14.33 18.12 5.13
C GLU A 113 -14.00 16.71 4.66
N VAL A 114 -13.60 15.83 5.58
CA VAL A 114 -13.32 14.42 5.31
C VAL A 114 -14.58 13.71 4.86
N HIS A 115 -15.68 13.86 5.59
CA HIS A 115 -16.96 13.24 5.25
C HIS A 115 -17.45 13.66 3.85
N LYS A 116 -17.43 14.96 3.55
CA LYS A 116 -17.77 15.48 2.21
C LYS A 116 -16.86 14.92 1.12
N SER A 117 -15.57 14.72 1.43
CA SER A 117 -14.60 14.14 0.48
C SER A 117 -14.88 12.67 0.20
N LEU A 118 -15.24 11.89 1.22
CA LEU A 118 -15.64 10.48 1.10
C LEU A 118 -16.90 10.33 0.24
N LEU A 119 -17.92 11.15 0.50
CA LEU A 119 -19.15 11.14 -0.31
C LEU A 119 -18.86 11.38 -1.78
N ARG A 120 -18.03 12.37 -2.11
CA ARG A 120 -17.64 12.66 -3.49
C ARG A 120 -16.83 11.55 -4.16
N ILE A 121 -15.99 10.84 -3.40
CA ILE A 121 -15.24 9.67 -3.92
C ILE A 121 -16.20 8.54 -4.25
N ARG A 122 -17.19 8.28 -3.39
CA ARG A 122 -18.22 7.25 -3.60
C ARG A 122 -19.14 7.60 -4.78
N GLU A 123 -19.67 8.79 -4.84
CA GLU A 123 -20.54 9.26 -5.92
C GLU A 123 -19.88 9.12 -7.29
N ARG A 124 -18.60 9.45 -7.38
CA ARG A 124 -17.83 9.39 -8.63
C ARG A 124 -17.24 8.01 -8.93
N ARG A 125 -17.44 7.03 -8.06
CA ARG A 125 -16.89 5.67 -8.19
C ARG A 125 -15.39 5.66 -8.57
N ILE A 126 -14.60 6.51 -7.91
CA ILE A 126 -13.16 6.68 -8.21
C ILE A 126 -12.37 5.44 -7.78
N ALA A 127 -12.82 4.73 -6.76
CA ALA A 127 -12.25 3.48 -6.28
C ALA A 127 -13.25 2.34 -6.53
N GLN A 128 -12.78 1.28 -7.17
CA GLN A 128 -13.54 0.04 -7.38
C GLN A 128 -13.26 -0.91 -6.23
N PHE A 129 -14.30 -1.39 -5.56
CA PHE A 129 -14.21 -2.33 -4.46
C PHE A 129 -14.66 -3.72 -4.87
N ILE A 130 -14.28 -4.71 -4.04
CA ILE A 130 -14.73 -6.10 -4.19
C ILE A 130 -16.25 -6.17 -4.28
N PRO A 131 -16.81 -7.01 -5.17
CA PRO A 131 -18.26 -7.06 -5.39
C PRO A 131 -19.02 -7.74 -4.24
N TRP A 132 -18.39 -8.68 -3.54
CA TRP A 132 -19.00 -9.46 -2.44
C TRP A 132 -18.90 -8.81 -1.06
N GLY A 133 -18.23 -7.66 -0.94
CA GLY A 133 -18.02 -6.97 0.33
C GLY A 133 -18.39 -5.49 0.30
N PRO A 134 -18.58 -4.87 1.48
CA PRO A 134 -18.86 -3.44 1.54
C PRO A 134 -17.63 -2.61 1.14
N ALA A 135 -17.86 -1.49 0.47
CA ALA A 135 -16.82 -0.50 0.19
C ALA A 135 -16.28 0.09 1.51
N SER A 136 -15.17 -0.47 2.01
CA SER A 136 -14.56 -0.06 3.28
C SER A 136 -13.47 0.97 3.05
N ILE A 137 -13.80 2.24 3.36
CA ILE A 137 -12.81 3.32 3.42
C ILE A 137 -12.86 3.90 4.84
N GLN A 138 -11.81 3.66 5.59
CA GLN A 138 -11.61 4.28 6.89
C GLN A 138 -10.67 5.47 6.79
N VAL A 139 -10.86 6.45 7.67
CA VAL A 139 -10.00 7.64 7.75
C VAL A 139 -9.62 7.89 9.19
N ALA A 140 -8.32 7.85 9.47
CA ALA A 140 -7.75 8.30 10.72
C ALA A 140 -7.24 9.73 10.57
N LEU A 141 -7.63 10.61 11.50
CA LEU A 141 -7.17 11.99 11.54
C LEU A 141 -6.11 12.15 12.61
N THR A 142 -4.98 12.73 12.25
CA THR A 142 -3.91 12.99 13.20
C THR A 142 -3.40 14.42 13.08
N LYS A 143 -2.90 14.96 14.19
CA LYS A 143 -2.25 16.28 14.20
C LYS A 143 -0.85 16.17 13.60
N LYS A 144 -0.32 17.30 13.15
CA LYS A 144 1.08 17.36 12.71
C LYS A 144 2.02 17.13 13.90
N SER A 145 3.17 16.53 13.59
CA SER A 145 4.26 16.45 14.57
C SER A 145 4.71 17.85 14.99
N PRO A 146 4.84 18.11 16.29
CA PRO A 146 5.38 19.39 16.76
C PRO A 146 6.88 19.54 16.47
N TYR A 147 7.58 18.43 16.19
CA TYR A 147 9.03 18.42 16.00
C TYR A 147 9.46 18.61 14.53
N THR A 148 8.54 18.41 13.59
CA THR A 148 8.85 18.49 12.14
C THR A 148 8.01 19.58 11.50
N GLN A 149 8.67 20.60 10.96
CA GLN A 149 7.99 21.62 10.16
C GLN A 149 7.70 21.05 8.78
N THR A 150 6.43 20.80 8.50
CA THR A 150 5.98 20.41 7.16
C THR A 150 5.43 21.63 6.42
N GLN A 151 5.87 21.83 5.19
CA GLN A 151 5.43 22.95 4.34
C GLN A 151 3.95 22.81 3.91
N HIS A 152 3.38 21.62 3.99
CA HIS A 152 2.02 21.35 3.56
C HIS A 152 1.03 21.44 4.71
N ARG A 153 -0.11 22.10 4.48
CA ARG A 153 -1.22 22.16 5.46
C ARG A 153 -1.73 20.77 5.79
N VAL A 154 -1.91 19.92 4.77
CA VAL A 154 -2.44 18.57 4.89
C VAL A 154 -1.57 17.61 4.11
N SER A 155 -1.27 16.47 4.69
CA SER A 155 -0.63 15.32 4.04
C SER A 155 -1.46 14.06 4.32
N GLY A 156 -1.28 13.03 3.51
CA GLY A 156 -1.99 11.78 3.68
C GLY A 156 -1.16 10.57 3.29
N LEU A 157 -1.33 9.52 4.05
CA LEU A 157 -0.90 8.17 3.73
C LEU A 157 -2.14 7.30 3.51
N MET A 158 -2.15 6.51 2.47
CA MET A 158 -3.11 5.46 2.25
C MET A 158 -2.45 4.11 2.46
N MET A 159 -3.03 3.27 3.27
CA MET A 159 -2.77 1.84 3.36
C MET A 159 -3.95 1.11 2.74
N ALA A 160 -3.70 0.32 1.72
CA ALA A 160 -4.76 -0.34 0.98
C ALA A 160 -4.42 -1.80 0.70
N ASN A 161 -5.38 -2.66 0.92
CA ASN A 161 -5.37 -4.02 0.42
C ASN A 161 -6.01 -4.01 -0.98
N HIS A 162 -5.24 -4.37 -1.99
CA HIS A 162 -5.64 -4.23 -3.39
C HIS A 162 -5.22 -5.44 -4.21
N THR A 163 -6.13 -5.99 -4.99
CA THR A 163 -5.90 -7.25 -5.73
C THR A 163 -4.78 -7.17 -6.78
N SER A 164 -4.41 -5.98 -7.23
CA SER A 164 -3.30 -5.81 -8.19
C SER A 164 -1.95 -6.35 -7.71
N ILE A 165 -1.79 -6.62 -6.40
CA ILE A 165 -0.57 -7.23 -5.84
C ILE A 165 -0.34 -8.63 -6.43
N ALA A 166 -1.39 -9.35 -6.79
CA ALA A 166 -1.30 -10.64 -7.47
C ALA A 166 -0.45 -10.57 -8.75
N GLY A 167 -0.50 -9.45 -9.46
CA GLY A 167 0.31 -9.22 -10.65
C GLY A 167 1.82 -9.14 -10.36
N LEU A 168 2.21 -8.65 -9.19
CA LEU A 168 3.60 -8.62 -8.73
C LEU A 168 4.08 -10.05 -8.46
N PHE A 169 3.32 -10.81 -7.67
CA PHE A 169 3.65 -12.19 -7.34
C PHE A 169 3.64 -13.08 -8.58
N SER A 170 2.70 -12.90 -9.50
CA SER A 170 2.68 -13.65 -10.77
C SER A 170 3.96 -13.43 -11.60
N ARG A 171 4.47 -12.19 -11.65
CA ARG A 171 5.74 -11.91 -12.35
C ARG A 171 6.93 -12.59 -11.67
N THR A 172 6.98 -12.54 -10.34
CA THR A 172 8.02 -13.20 -9.55
C THR A 172 7.98 -14.72 -9.75
N LEU A 173 6.78 -15.32 -9.71
CA LEU A 173 6.59 -16.74 -9.92
C LEU A 173 7.02 -17.18 -11.32
N LEU A 174 6.68 -16.41 -12.36
CA LEU A 174 7.15 -16.69 -13.73
C LEU A 174 8.67 -16.64 -13.87
N GLN A 175 9.33 -15.72 -13.17
CA GLN A 175 10.79 -15.66 -13.15
C GLN A 175 11.39 -16.87 -12.41
N TYR A 176 10.80 -17.23 -11.28
CA TYR A 176 11.17 -18.42 -10.51
C TYR A 176 11.04 -19.68 -11.35
N ASP A 177 9.90 -19.91 -12.01
CA ASP A 177 9.64 -21.08 -12.85
C ASP A 177 10.68 -21.21 -13.98
N ARG A 178 11.10 -20.09 -14.58
CA ARG A 178 12.16 -20.07 -15.62
C ARG A 178 13.52 -20.51 -15.06
N LEU A 179 13.86 -20.09 -13.86
CA LEU A 179 15.11 -20.46 -13.19
C LEU A 179 15.06 -21.93 -12.74
N ARG A 180 13.94 -22.35 -12.16
CA ARG A 180 13.74 -23.73 -11.69
C ARG A 180 13.80 -24.73 -12.85
N LYS A 181 13.19 -24.42 -14.00
CA LYS A 181 13.24 -25.24 -15.22
C LYS A 181 14.67 -25.45 -15.73
N ARG A 182 15.57 -24.51 -15.48
CA ARG A 182 16.98 -24.57 -15.86
C ARG A 182 17.88 -25.14 -14.77
N ASN A 183 17.33 -25.53 -13.63
CA ASN A 183 18.06 -25.94 -12.43
C ASN A 183 19.12 -24.91 -11.98
N ALA A 184 18.85 -23.62 -12.24
CA ALA A 184 19.81 -22.57 -11.96
C ALA A 184 20.06 -22.43 -10.46
N PHE A 185 21.32 -22.35 -10.07
CA PHE A 185 21.81 -22.14 -8.71
C PHE A 185 21.52 -23.28 -7.71
N LEU A 186 20.85 -24.36 -8.10
CA LEU A 186 20.48 -25.45 -7.18
C LEU A 186 21.68 -26.13 -6.57
N ASP A 187 22.82 -26.21 -7.27
CA ASP A 187 24.03 -26.85 -6.76
C ASP A 187 24.63 -26.11 -5.54
N LEU A 188 24.37 -24.82 -5.41
CA LEU A 188 24.74 -24.05 -4.22
C LEU A 188 23.86 -24.42 -3.04
N TYR A 189 22.54 -24.48 -3.26
CA TYR A 189 21.59 -24.81 -2.20
C TYR A 189 21.72 -26.23 -1.69
N LYS A 190 22.03 -27.22 -2.56
CA LYS A 190 22.26 -28.61 -2.19
C LYS A 190 23.44 -28.80 -1.23
N ARG A 191 24.33 -27.83 -1.10
CA ARG A 191 25.44 -27.87 -0.15
C ARG A 191 25.05 -27.50 1.26
N GLU A 192 23.89 -26.86 1.41
CA GLU A 192 23.39 -26.43 2.71
C GLU A 192 22.65 -27.58 3.41
N PRO A 193 22.87 -27.78 4.74
CA PRO A 193 22.27 -28.88 5.49
C PRO A 193 20.73 -28.95 5.37
N MET A 194 20.05 -27.79 5.20
CA MET A 194 18.61 -27.69 5.05
C MET A 194 18.07 -28.42 3.81
N PHE A 195 18.91 -28.57 2.77
CA PHE A 195 18.54 -29.19 1.49
C PHE A 195 19.20 -30.56 1.29
N ALA A 196 19.74 -31.19 2.37
CA ALA A 196 20.39 -32.49 2.29
C ALA A 196 19.41 -33.60 1.88
N ASP A 197 18.15 -33.51 2.34
CA ASP A 197 17.11 -34.51 2.10
C ASP A 197 16.32 -34.28 0.81
N GLY A 198 16.46 -33.10 0.18
CA GLY A 198 15.75 -32.79 -1.05
C GLY A 198 15.57 -31.30 -1.33
N LEU A 199 14.82 -30.98 -2.37
CA LEU A 199 14.54 -29.62 -2.80
C LEU A 199 13.03 -29.28 -2.69
N ASP A 200 12.29 -30.04 -1.89
CA ASP A 200 10.83 -29.95 -1.78
C ASP A 200 10.39 -28.59 -1.25
N GLU A 201 11.20 -27.96 -0.38
CA GLU A 201 10.98 -26.59 0.11
C GLU A 201 10.82 -25.56 -1.02
N PHE A 202 11.49 -25.76 -2.15
CA PHE A 202 11.35 -24.89 -3.30
C PHE A 202 10.00 -25.07 -3.98
N ASP A 203 9.50 -26.29 -4.02
CA ASP A 203 8.22 -26.60 -4.65
C ASP A 203 7.06 -26.18 -3.75
N ASP A 204 7.17 -26.37 -2.43
CA ASP A 204 6.23 -25.89 -1.41
C ASP A 204 6.13 -24.34 -1.40
N ALA A 205 7.27 -23.65 -1.47
CA ALA A 205 7.31 -22.21 -1.55
C ALA A 205 6.61 -21.69 -2.82
N ARG A 206 6.82 -22.39 -3.94
CA ARG A 206 6.15 -22.09 -5.20
C ARG A 206 4.64 -22.23 -5.09
N GLU A 207 4.17 -23.34 -4.52
CA GLU A 207 2.75 -23.64 -4.34
C GLU A 207 2.10 -22.59 -3.44
N THR A 208 2.73 -22.23 -2.33
CA THR A 208 2.26 -21.19 -1.40
C THR A 208 2.04 -19.85 -2.12
N VAL A 209 2.98 -19.43 -2.98
CA VAL A 209 2.84 -18.19 -3.75
C VAL A 209 1.75 -18.32 -4.82
N HIS A 210 1.63 -19.48 -5.45
CA HIS A 210 0.59 -19.75 -6.44
C HIS A 210 -0.82 -19.66 -5.82
N ASP A 211 -1.01 -20.26 -4.65
CA ASP A 211 -2.27 -20.22 -3.91
C ASP A 211 -2.63 -18.80 -3.48
N LEU A 212 -1.64 -18.03 -3.04
CA LEU A 212 -1.82 -16.63 -2.72
C LEU A 212 -2.34 -15.82 -3.93
N ILE A 213 -1.77 -16.05 -5.12
CA ILE A 213 -2.20 -15.40 -6.36
C ILE A 213 -3.64 -15.75 -6.67
N ASN A 214 -4.01 -17.02 -6.53
CA ASN A 214 -5.37 -17.51 -6.80
C ASN A 214 -6.37 -16.90 -5.83
N GLU A 215 -6.04 -16.77 -4.54
CA GLU A 215 -6.88 -16.15 -3.53
C GLU A 215 -7.16 -14.68 -3.86
N TYR A 216 -6.13 -13.90 -4.23
CA TYR A 216 -6.33 -12.51 -4.66
C TYR A 216 -7.18 -12.38 -5.93
N ARG A 217 -7.05 -13.31 -6.87
CA ARG A 217 -7.88 -13.33 -8.08
C ARG A 217 -9.32 -13.76 -7.80
N ALA A 218 -9.51 -14.67 -6.85
CA ALA A 218 -10.85 -15.05 -6.40
C ALA A 218 -11.61 -13.85 -5.81
N CYS A 219 -10.92 -12.95 -5.11
CA CYS A 219 -11.53 -11.72 -4.60
C CYS A 219 -12.06 -10.77 -5.68
N GLU A 220 -11.65 -10.91 -6.94
CA GLU A 220 -12.14 -10.08 -8.06
C GLU A 220 -13.48 -10.59 -8.64
N ASN A 221 -13.89 -11.82 -8.30
CA ASN A 221 -15.11 -12.43 -8.80
C ASN A 221 -16.31 -12.12 -7.89
N GLU A 222 -17.52 -12.17 -8.47
CA GLU A 222 -18.78 -11.93 -7.73
C GLU A 222 -19.17 -13.09 -6.81
N THR A 223 -18.63 -14.28 -7.05
CA THR A 223 -18.86 -15.50 -6.25
C THR A 223 -17.55 -15.95 -5.62
N LEU A 224 -17.56 -16.02 -4.30
CA LEU A 224 -16.57 -16.79 -3.54
C LEU A 224 -16.87 -18.28 -3.65
#